data_a8ee2165f72f38c33547b907a323010e
#
_entry.id   a8ee2165f72f38c33547b907a323010e
#
_cell.length_a   1.000
_cell.length_b   1.000
_cell.length_c   1.000
_cell.angle_alpha   90.00
_cell.angle_beta   90.00
_cell.angle_gamma   90.00
#
_symmetry.space_group_name_H-M   'P 1'
#
loop_
_entity.id
_entity.type
_entity.pdbx_description
1 polymer ?
#
loop_
_entity_poly.entity_id
_entity_poly.type
_entity_poly.pdbx_seq_one_letter_code
_entity_poly.pdbx_strand_id
1 'polypeptide(L)'
;MNLSTIKEAILDILYPQNITCILCRQRARDIDDKGLCRACADTLPIIAPPVCPKCGRPVEEEGVCVDCAYMHYHFDRAISVLHYTPEVRQLIHRFKYGGISYLSRTLGRWMAQAYKQRCDWELDIILPVPLHPRRQRQRGFNPSALLARE
;
A
#
# COMPACT_ATOMS: atom_id res chain seq x y z
N MET A 1 -19.19 -19.68 23.39
CA MET A 1 -18.98 -19.38 21.96
C MET A 1 -19.89 -18.21 21.63
N ASN A 2 -19.29 -17.06 21.24
CA ASN A 2 -20.04 -15.79 21.12
C ASN A 2 -20.79 -15.75 19.77
N LEU A 3 -22.02 -15.27 19.74
CA LEU A 3 -22.87 -15.21 18.53
C LEU A 3 -22.20 -14.43 17.38
N SER A 4 -21.34 -13.45 17.69
CA SER A 4 -20.53 -12.73 16.72
C SER A 4 -19.51 -13.63 16.00
N THR A 5 -18.85 -14.52 16.72
CA THR A 5 -17.86 -15.46 16.18
C THR A 5 -18.50 -16.48 15.22
N ILE A 6 -19.73 -16.92 15.53
CA ILE A 6 -20.49 -17.85 14.67
C ILE A 6 -20.94 -17.13 13.39
N LYS A 7 -21.38 -15.88 13.51
CA LYS A 7 -21.79 -15.06 12.36
C LYS A 7 -20.61 -14.75 11.43
N GLU A 8 -19.44 -14.45 11.98
CA GLU A 8 -18.21 -14.23 11.21
C GLU A 8 -17.77 -15.52 10.50
N ALA A 9 -17.79 -16.68 11.18
CA ALA A 9 -17.45 -17.96 10.57
C ALA A 9 -18.43 -18.36 9.44
N ILE A 10 -19.72 -18.08 9.58
CA ILE A 10 -20.72 -18.34 8.53
C ILE A 10 -20.50 -17.39 7.34
N LEU A 11 -20.19 -16.12 7.61
CA LEU A 11 -19.88 -15.14 6.56
C LEU A 11 -18.60 -15.52 5.81
N ASP A 12 -17.57 -16.02 6.49
CA ASP A 12 -16.33 -16.48 5.86
C ASP A 12 -16.54 -17.73 5.00
N ILE A 13 -17.50 -18.61 5.34
CA ILE A 13 -17.86 -19.77 4.52
C ILE A 13 -18.68 -19.34 3.28
N LEU A 14 -19.63 -18.41 3.45
CA LEU A 14 -20.51 -17.97 2.37
C LEU A 14 -19.82 -16.95 1.44
N TYR A 15 -18.90 -16.15 1.98
CA TYR A 15 -18.12 -15.15 1.28
C TYR A 15 -16.64 -15.26 1.66
N PRO A 16 -15.94 -16.32 1.22
CA PRO A 16 -14.53 -16.52 1.56
C PRO A 16 -13.72 -15.30 1.08
N GLN A 17 -13.15 -14.60 2.05
CA GLN A 17 -12.42 -13.36 1.89
C GLN A 17 -11.09 -13.66 1.30
N ASN A 18 -10.52 -13.90 0.44
CA ASN A 18 -9.17 -14.25 -0.04
C ASN A 18 -9.14 -15.39 -1.05
N ILE A 19 -10.16 -15.50 -1.89
CA ILE A 19 -10.12 -16.42 -3.04
C ILE A 19 -9.52 -15.79 -4.31
N THR A 20 -9.23 -14.49 -4.26
CA THR A 20 -8.74 -13.73 -5.41
C THR A 20 -7.56 -12.88 -5.00
N CYS A 21 -6.42 -13.09 -5.66
CA CYS A 21 -5.23 -12.29 -5.42
C CYS A 21 -5.49 -10.81 -5.68
N ILE A 22 -5.09 -9.96 -4.75
CA ILE A 22 -5.29 -8.50 -4.85
C ILE A 22 -4.43 -7.88 -5.97
N LEU A 23 -3.32 -8.51 -6.35
CA LEU A 23 -2.41 -8.02 -7.37
C LEU A 23 -2.79 -8.52 -8.77
N CYS A 24 -2.71 -9.84 -9.04
CA CYS A 24 -2.99 -10.41 -10.37
C CYS A 24 -4.48 -10.67 -10.64
N ARG A 25 -5.34 -10.63 -9.61
CA ARG A 25 -6.79 -10.87 -9.69
C ARG A 25 -7.18 -12.31 -10.07
N GLN A 26 -6.25 -13.23 -10.08
CA GLN A 26 -6.56 -14.63 -10.30
C GLN A 26 -7.08 -15.28 -9.03
N ARG A 27 -7.95 -16.25 -9.19
CA ARG A 27 -8.37 -17.12 -8.08
C ARG A 27 -7.23 -18.05 -7.72
N ALA A 28 -6.91 -18.14 -6.46
CA ALA A 28 -5.91 -19.06 -5.93
C ALA A 28 -6.39 -19.61 -4.59
N ARG A 29 -5.94 -20.83 -4.26
CA ARG A 29 -6.26 -21.48 -2.98
C ARG A 29 -5.28 -21.10 -1.87
N ASP A 30 -4.12 -20.61 -2.26
CA ASP A 30 -2.96 -20.26 -1.43
C ASP A 30 -2.78 -18.73 -1.33
N ILE A 31 -3.87 -18.03 -1.01
CA ILE A 31 -3.80 -16.58 -0.75
C ILE A 31 -3.30 -16.38 0.68
N ASP A 32 -2.22 -15.58 0.82
CA ASP A 32 -1.64 -15.23 2.12
C ASP A 32 -2.50 -14.22 2.91
N ASP A 33 -2.07 -13.89 4.12
CA ASP A 33 -2.71 -12.90 5.00
C ASP A 33 -2.67 -11.46 4.45
N LYS A 34 -1.83 -11.21 3.43
CA LYS A 34 -1.73 -9.95 2.70
C LYS A 34 -2.64 -9.91 1.47
N GLY A 35 -3.33 -11.01 1.16
CA GLY A 35 -4.21 -11.14 0.01
C GLY A 35 -3.48 -11.44 -1.31
N LEU A 36 -2.24 -11.93 -1.26
CA LEU A 36 -1.44 -12.30 -2.42
C LEU A 36 -1.41 -13.81 -2.63
N CYS A 37 -1.51 -14.28 -3.87
CA CYS A 37 -1.14 -15.64 -4.20
C CYS A 37 0.40 -15.79 -4.14
N ARG A 38 0.88 -17.02 -3.98
CA ARG A 38 2.30 -17.33 -3.83
C ARG A 38 3.16 -16.69 -4.93
N ALA A 39 2.77 -16.84 -6.19
CA ALA A 39 3.50 -16.25 -7.32
C ALA A 39 3.62 -14.72 -7.22
N CYS A 40 2.57 -14.03 -6.78
CA CYS A 40 2.60 -12.58 -6.59
C CYS A 40 3.35 -12.16 -5.31
N ALA A 41 3.34 -12.97 -4.28
CA ALA A 41 4.12 -12.72 -3.07
C ALA A 41 5.63 -12.83 -3.34
N ASP A 42 6.03 -13.85 -4.10
CA ASP A 42 7.44 -14.09 -4.48
C ASP A 42 7.99 -13.03 -5.45
N THR A 43 7.11 -12.43 -6.27
CA THR A 43 7.49 -11.43 -7.31
C THR A 43 6.99 -10.01 -6.99
N LEU A 44 6.59 -9.74 -5.74
CA LEU A 44 6.12 -8.43 -5.36
C LEU A 44 7.22 -7.37 -5.62
N PRO A 45 6.96 -6.35 -6.44
CA PRO A 45 7.98 -5.40 -6.87
C PRO A 45 8.31 -4.39 -5.78
N ILE A 46 8.86 -4.88 -4.66
CA ILE A 46 9.33 -4.04 -3.56
C ILE A 46 10.59 -3.30 -4.00
N ILE A 47 10.63 -2.01 -3.74
CA ILE A 47 11.83 -1.21 -3.95
C ILE A 47 12.86 -1.60 -2.89
N ALA A 48 14.03 -2.06 -3.34
CA ALA A 48 15.19 -2.37 -2.51
C ALA A 48 16.27 -1.30 -2.69
N PRO A 49 17.19 -1.14 -1.71
CA PRO A 49 18.39 -0.33 -1.89
C PRO A 49 19.24 -0.82 -3.07
N PRO A 50 20.03 0.09 -3.73
CA PRO A 50 20.19 1.49 -3.36
C PRO A 50 19.03 2.38 -3.79
N VAL A 51 18.68 3.35 -2.93
CA VAL A 51 17.61 4.32 -3.19
C VAL A 51 18.08 5.74 -2.91
N CYS A 52 17.53 6.69 -3.64
CA CYS A 52 17.78 8.11 -3.37
C CYS A 52 17.38 8.47 -1.92
N PRO A 53 18.28 9.00 -1.09
CA PRO A 53 18.00 9.32 0.31
C PRO A 53 16.95 10.42 0.47
N LYS A 54 16.71 11.23 -0.57
CA LYS A 54 15.71 12.29 -0.53
C LYS A 54 14.33 11.81 -0.96
N CYS A 55 14.16 11.19 -2.13
CA CYS A 55 12.84 10.86 -2.68
C CYS A 55 12.48 9.37 -2.65
N GLY A 56 13.40 8.49 -2.21
CA GLY A 56 13.17 7.05 -2.13
C GLY A 56 13.05 6.32 -3.49
N ARG A 57 13.41 6.98 -4.59
CA ARG A 57 13.46 6.36 -5.91
C ARG A 57 14.64 5.39 -6.00
N PRO A 58 14.52 4.24 -6.66
CA PRO A 58 15.67 3.39 -6.97
C PRO A 58 16.71 4.15 -7.77
N VAL A 59 17.98 3.91 -7.45
CA VAL A 59 19.17 4.44 -8.13
C VAL A 59 20.12 3.30 -8.40
N GLU A 60 21.02 3.44 -9.38
CA GLU A 60 22.02 2.41 -9.71
C GLU A 60 23.14 2.38 -8.68
N GLU A 61 23.55 3.55 -8.18
CA GLU A 61 24.58 3.71 -7.16
C GLU A 61 24.04 4.52 -5.98
N GLU A 62 24.63 4.36 -4.80
CA GLU A 62 24.28 5.14 -3.62
C GLU A 62 24.46 6.63 -3.89
N GLY A 63 23.41 7.40 -3.62
CA GLY A 63 23.44 8.84 -3.79
C GLY A 63 22.09 9.46 -4.12
N VAL A 64 22.12 10.77 -4.30
CA VAL A 64 20.94 11.57 -4.68
C VAL A 64 20.67 11.38 -6.17
N CYS A 65 19.43 11.06 -6.53
CA CYS A 65 19.07 10.94 -7.95
C CYS A 65 19.15 12.27 -8.68
N VAL A 66 19.26 12.22 -10.02
CA VAL A 66 19.39 13.40 -10.88
C VAL A 66 18.31 14.44 -10.59
N ASP A 67 17.04 14.03 -10.50
CA ASP A 67 15.95 14.98 -10.24
C ASP A 67 16.14 15.72 -8.91
N CYS A 68 16.51 15.01 -7.84
CA CYS A 68 16.72 15.62 -6.53
C CYS A 68 18.01 16.45 -6.43
N ALA A 69 18.97 16.22 -7.32
CA ALA A 69 20.19 17.05 -7.40
C ALA A 69 19.92 18.42 -8.04
N TYR A 70 19.02 18.47 -9.02
CA TYR A 70 18.72 19.70 -9.76
C TYR A 70 17.43 20.40 -9.31
N MET A 71 16.47 19.67 -8.75
CA MET A 71 15.18 20.22 -8.34
C MET A 71 15.15 20.53 -6.84
N HIS A 72 14.67 21.71 -6.49
CA HIS A 72 14.46 22.05 -5.08
C HIS A 72 13.09 21.57 -4.62
N TYR A 73 13.09 20.56 -3.70
CA TYR A 73 11.89 20.06 -3.07
C TYR A 73 11.82 20.52 -1.60
N HIS A 74 10.62 20.91 -1.15
CA HIS A 74 10.38 21.41 0.19
C HIS A 74 10.13 20.32 1.26
N PHE A 75 10.25 19.05 0.89
CA PHE A 75 10.22 17.94 1.86
C PHE A 75 11.64 17.46 2.17
N ASP A 76 11.85 16.94 3.35
CA ASP A 76 13.16 16.43 3.76
C ASP A 76 13.43 15.06 3.16
N ARG A 77 12.50 14.11 3.35
CA ARG A 77 12.62 12.73 2.85
C ARG A 77 11.29 12.16 2.39
N ALA A 78 11.36 11.21 1.48
CA ALA A 78 10.24 10.38 1.06
C ALA A 78 10.67 8.92 0.96
N ILE A 79 9.71 8.01 1.15
CA ILE A 79 9.92 6.57 1.03
C ILE A 79 8.99 6.05 -0.03
N SER A 80 9.54 5.32 -0.98
CA SER A 80 8.78 4.57 -1.97
C SER A 80 8.81 3.09 -1.63
N VAL A 81 7.66 2.43 -1.69
CA VAL A 81 7.50 1.04 -1.25
C VAL A 81 7.57 0.07 -2.41
N LEU A 82 6.89 0.37 -3.50
CA LEU A 82 6.74 -0.49 -4.66
C LEU A 82 7.16 0.21 -5.94
N HIS A 83 7.76 -0.53 -6.86
CA HIS A 83 7.89 -0.07 -8.24
C HIS A 83 6.50 0.11 -8.86
N TYR A 84 6.33 1.16 -9.65
CA TYR A 84 5.06 1.48 -10.29
C TYR A 84 4.85 0.67 -11.56
N THR A 85 4.64 -0.65 -11.40
CA THR A 85 4.34 -1.57 -12.51
C THR A 85 2.87 -1.45 -12.94
N PRO A 86 2.49 -2.01 -14.09
CA PRO A 86 1.08 -2.04 -14.52
C PRO A 86 0.14 -2.68 -13.49
N GLU A 87 0.57 -3.72 -12.79
CA GLU A 87 -0.20 -4.43 -11.77
C GLU A 87 -0.39 -3.56 -10.52
N VAL A 88 0.69 -2.93 -10.05
CA VAL A 88 0.65 -2.00 -8.91
C VAL A 88 -0.21 -0.77 -9.25
N ARG A 89 -0.10 -0.25 -10.47
CA ARG A 89 -0.98 0.83 -10.95
C ARG A 89 -2.45 0.43 -10.88
N GLN A 90 -2.80 -0.78 -11.35
CA GLN A 90 -4.17 -1.29 -11.29
C GLN A 90 -4.66 -1.47 -9.85
N LEU A 91 -3.80 -1.98 -8.95
CA LEU A 91 -4.10 -2.13 -7.53
C LEU A 91 -4.43 -0.77 -6.89
N ILE A 92 -3.57 0.23 -7.09
CA ILE A 92 -3.77 1.59 -6.58
C ILE A 92 -5.03 2.23 -7.19
N HIS A 93 -5.28 2.00 -8.48
CA HIS A 93 -6.47 2.52 -9.15
C HIS A 93 -7.77 1.94 -8.55
N ARG A 94 -7.81 0.63 -8.31
CA ARG A 94 -8.94 -0.03 -7.63
C ARG A 94 -9.16 0.50 -6.22
N PHE A 95 -8.08 0.70 -5.46
CA PHE A 95 -8.14 1.30 -4.14
C PHE A 95 -8.72 2.71 -4.20
N LYS A 96 -8.25 3.54 -5.14
CA LYS A 96 -8.67 4.95 -5.23
C LYS A 96 -10.06 5.16 -5.86
N TYR A 97 -10.47 4.29 -6.79
CA TYR A 97 -11.64 4.53 -7.65
C TYR A 97 -12.60 3.35 -7.72
N GLY A 98 -12.20 2.17 -7.31
CA GLY A 98 -13.03 0.96 -7.33
C GLY A 98 -13.85 0.73 -6.07
N GLY A 99 -13.83 1.67 -5.11
CA GLY A 99 -14.55 1.52 -3.84
C GLY A 99 -13.98 0.44 -2.89
N ILE A 100 -12.80 -0.12 -3.20
CA ILE A 100 -12.23 -1.27 -2.49
C ILE A 100 -11.37 -0.76 -1.31
N SER A 101 -12.03 -0.26 -0.27
CA SER A 101 -11.38 0.35 0.88
C SER A 101 -10.53 -0.61 1.70
N TYR A 102 -10.87 -1.90 1.74
CA TYR A 102 -10.12 -2.91 2.53
C TYR A 102 -8.67 -3.10 2.06
N LEU A 103 -8.32 -2.68 0.84
CA LEU A 103 -6.94 -2.68 0.36
C LEU A 103 -6.03 -1.76 1.19
N SER A 104 -6.60 -0.83 1.97
CA SER A 104 -5.82 0.01 2.90
C SER A 104 -4.98 -0.84 3.86
N ARG A 105 -5.53 -1.94 4.36
CA ARG A 105 -4.84 -2.83 5.30
C ARG A 105 -3.51 -3.33 4.73
N THR A 106 -3.55 -3.91 3.55
CA THR A 106 -2.34 -4.46 2.93
C THR A 106 -1.38 -3.36 2.52
N LEU A 107 -1.88 -2.31 1.86
CA LEU A 107 -1.05 -1.19 1.43
C LEU A 107 -0.45 -0.44 2.62
N GLY A 108 -1.21 -0.21 3.68
CA GLY A 108 -0.75 0.43 4.91
C GLY A 108 0.32 -0.40 5.63
N ARG A 109 0.12 -1.72 5.74
CA ARG A 109 1.13 -2.63 6.30
C ARG A 109 2.44 -2.60 5.51
N TRP A 110 2.40 -2.57 4.18
CA TRP A 110 3.62 -2.42 3.38
C TRP A 110 4.30 -1.08 3.62
N MET A 111 3.54 0.00 3.75
CA MET A 111 4.09 1.32 4.09
C MET A 111 4.72 1.32 5.48
N ALA A 112 4.03 0.79 6.50
CA ALA A 112 4.54 0.69 7.87
C ALA A 112 5.79 -0.19 7.94
N GLN A 113 5.83 -1.30 7.21
CA GLN A 113 7.01 -2.15 7.14
C GLN A 113 8.19 -1.45 6.49
N ALA A 114 7.98 -0.74 5.38
CA ALA A 114 9.03 0.03 4.73
C ALA A 114 9.55 1.15 5.63
N TYR A 115 8.68 1.83 6.38
CA TYR A 115 9.06 2.82 7.37
C TYR A 115 9.96 2.19 8.43
N LYS A 116 9.52 1.11 9.09
CA LYS A 116 10.28 0.43 10.15
C LYS A 116 11.65 -0.09 9.70
N GLN A 117 11.77 -0.47 8.42
CA GLN A 117 13.02 -1.03 7.89
C GLN A 117 14.01 0.02 7.38
N ARG A 118 13.52 1.22 6.98
CA ARG A 118 14.33 2.19 6.24
C ARG A 118 14.42 3.56 6.90
N CYS A 119 13.69 3.77 8.00
CA CYS A 119 13.66 5.05 8.68
C CYS A 119 14.17 4.92 10.09
N ASP A 120 15.06 5.82 10.40
CA ASP A 120 15.64 6.07 11.73
C ASP A 120 15.01 7.30 12.43
N TRP A 121 13.98 7.88 11.80
CA TRP A 121 13.32 9.09 12.31
C TRP A 121 12.11 8.72 13.15
N GLU A 122 11.94 9.43 14.25
CA GLU A 122 10.73 9.38 15.05
C GLU A 122 9.64 10.24 14.41
N LEU A 123 8.40 9.77 14.48
CA LEU A 123 7.24 10.50 13.97
C LEU A 123 6.44 11.07 15.14
N ASP A 124 6.34 12.39 15.20
CA ASP A 124 5.46 13.06 16.15
C ASP A 124 4.00 12.98 15.73
N ILE A 125 3.75 13.01 14.39
CA ILE A 125 2.39 13.03 13.84
C ILE A 125 2.36 12.44 12.44
N ILE A 126 1.26 11.76 12.09
CA ILE A 126 0.95 11.29 10.75
C ILE A 126 -0.23 12.10 10.20
N LEU A 127 0.01 12.82 9.12
CA LEU A 127 -1.00 13.64 8.46
C LEU A 127 -1.36 13.06 7.08
N PRO A 128 -2.61 12.63 6.87
CA PRO A 128 -3.05 12.21 5.54
C PRO A 128 -3.17 13.41 4.61
N VAL A 129 -2.78 13.24 3.34
CA VAL A 129 -3.02 14.26 2.32
C VAL A 129 -4.54 14.52 2.22
N PRO A 130 -4.98 15.78 2.38
CA PRO A 130 -6.40 16.10 2.34
C PRO A 130 -6.99 15.85 0.95
N LEU A 131 -8.24 15.45 0.92
CA LEU A 131 -8.99 15.25 -0.30
C LEU A 131 -10.10 16.30 -0.42
N HIS A 132 -10.24 16.88 -1.62
CA HIS A 132 -11.31 17.84 -1.87
C HIS A 132 -12.69 17.21 -1.58
N PRO A 133 -13.65 17.90 -0.91
CA PRO A 133 -14.92 17.34 -0.46
C PRO A 133 -15.74 16.68 -1.57
N ARG A 134 -15.72 17.23 -2.79
CA ARG A 134 -16.40 16.62 -3.94
C ARG A 134 -15.81 15.24 -4.29
N ARG A 135 -14.49 15.10 -4.28
CA ARG A 135 -13.82 13.81 -4.56
C ARG A 135 -14.05 12.82 -3.42
N GLN A 136 -14.09 13.29 -2.18
CA GLN A 136 -14.37 12.44 -1.03
C GLN A 136 -15.80 11.90 -1.09
N ARG A 137 -16.78 12.72 -1.44
CA ARG A 137 -18.17 12.26 -1.65
C ARG A 137 -18.28 11.26 -2.79
N GLN A 138 -17.57 11.48 -3.90
CA GLN A 138 -17.57 10.58 -5.04
C GLN A 138 -16.92 9.23 -4.73
N ARG A 139 -15.85 9.21 -3.93
CA ARG A 139 -15.10 8.00 -3.56
C ARG A 139 -15.65 7.28 -2.34
N GLY A 140 -16.42 7.97 -1.49
CA GLY A 140 -16.88 7.47 -0.20
C GLY A 140 -15.83 7.55 0.93
N PHE A 141 -14.56 7.72 0.62
CA PHE A 141 -13.46 7.80 1.60
C PHE A 141 -12.26 8.59 1.07
N ASN A 142 -11.38 9.00 2.00
CA ASN A 142 -10.06 9.53 1.66
C ASN A 142 -9.03 8.38 1.72
N PRO A 143 -8.41 7.98 0.59
CA PRO A 143 -7.43 6.90 0.57
C PRO A 143 -6.25 7.13 1.52
N SER A 144 -5.71 8.36 1.55
CA SER A 144 -4.58 8.70 2.43
C SER A 144 -4.95 8.57 3.91
N ALA A 145 -6.18 8.95 4.28
CA ALA A 145 -6.66 8.81 5.65
C ALA A 145 -6.85 7.34 6.06
N LEU A 146 -7.26 6.46 5.14
CA LEU A 146 -7.32 5.03 5.42
C LEU A 146 -5.91 4.44 5.63
N LEU A 147 -4.95 4.80 4.76
CA LEU A 147 -3.56 4.33 4.89
C LEU A 147 -2.90 4.82 6.18
N ALA A 148 -3.19 6.05 6.61
CA ALA A 148 -2.62 6.61 7.83
C ALA A 148 -3.16 5.97 9.14
N ARG A 149 -4.23 5.19 9.07
CA ARG A 149 -4.83 4.49 10.21
C ARG A 149 -4.28 3.09 10.44
N GLU A 150 -3.67 2.51 9.42
CA GLU A 150 -3.07 1.15 9.48
C GLU A 150 -1.64 1.19 10.04
#